data_195d6b92e30cc69d9e9ca0fa5f66336b
#
_entry.id   195d6b92e30cc69d9e9ca0fa5f66336b
#
_cell.length_a   1.000
_cell.length_b   1.000
_cell.length_c   1.000
_cell.angle_alpha   90.00
_cell.angle_beta   90.00
_cell.angle_gamma   90.00
#
_symmetry.space_group_name_H-M   'P 1'
#
loop_
_entity.id
_entity.type
_entity.pdbx_description
1 polymer ?
#
loop_
_entity_poly.entity_id
_entity_poly.type
_entity_poly.pdbx_seq_one_letter_code
_entity_poly.pdbx_strand_id
1 'polypeptide(L)'
;MLKPGDVVALDGDLGAGKTVITRGITEGLGLISEDVCSPTFTIVNEYTEPADKVPVFHFDTYRLSGEDDFIAAGLDEYFYRGGVCVIEWSSVIAGLLPKKTVKITILGTGSERKITIDDPEGRLC
;
A
#
# COMPACT_ATOMS: atom_id res chain seq x y z
N MET A 1 -9.85 9.97 7.15
CA MET A 1 -9.88 8.50 7.18
C MET A 1 -9.82 7.93 5.77
N LEU A 2 -9.15 6.80 5.59
CA LEU A 2 -9.05 6.14 4.29
C LEU A 2 -10.41 5.59 3.84
N LYS A 3 -10.69 5.71 2.54
CA LYS A 3 -11.97 5.33 1.94
C LYS A 3 -11.74 4.40 0.76
N PRO A 4 -12.76 3.68 0.30
CA PRO A 4 -12.65 2.90 -0.93
C PRO A 4 -12.12 3.75 -2.09
N GLY A 5 -11.15 3.21 -2.81
CA GLY A 5 -10.49 3.90 -3.90
C GLY A 5 -9.25 4.69 -3.51
N ASP A 6 -8.96 4.81 -2.22
CA ASP A 6 -7.74 5.49 -1.77
C ASP A 6 -6.51 4.64 -2.04
N VAL A 7 -5.39 5.31 -2.32
CA VAL A 7 -4.10 4.67 -2.59
C VAL A 7 -3.06 5.21 -1.61
N VAL A 8 -2.32 4.31 -1.01
CA VAL A 8 -1.19 4.63 -0.13
C VAL A 8 0.08 4.10 -0.79
N ALA A 9 1.00 5.00 -1.11
CA ALA A 9 2.33 4.64 -1.61
C ALA A 9 3.26 4.52 -0.41
N LEU A 10 3.83 3.35 -0.20
CA LEU A 10 4.62 3.02 0.99
C LEU A 10 6.03 2.64 0.56
N ASP A 11 6.96 3.57 0.69
CA ASP A 11 8.32 3.42 0.20
C ASP A 11 9.33 3.55 1.33
N GLY A 12 10.53 3.03 1.08
CA GLY A 12 11.64 3.15 2.03
C GLY A 12 12.52 1.91 2.06
N ASP A 13 13.61 2.00 2.81
CA ASP A 13 14.66 0.98 2.81
C ASP A 13 14.33 -0.25 3.67
N LEU A 14 13.38 -0.14 4.59
CA LEU A 14 13.19 -1.16 5.62
C LEU A 14 11.84 -1.84 5.51
N GLY A 15 11.87 -3.10 5.10
CA GLY A 15 10.67 -3.91 4.92
C GLY A 15 9.83 -4.07 6.19
N ALA A 16 10.46 -4.24 7.35
CA ALA A 16 9.75 -4.45 8.60
C ALA A 16 8.85 -3.27 8.98
N GLY A 17 9.33 -2.04 8.76
CA GLY A 17 8.53 -0.84 9.02
C GLY A 17 7.32 -0.73 8.09
N LYS A 18 7.50 -1.10 6.83
CA LYS A 18 6.40 -1.09 5.86
C LYS A 18 5.30 -2.08 6.22
N THR A 19 5.68 -3.27 6.65
CA THR A 19 4.72 -4.30 7.09
C THR A 19 3.93 -3.83 8.31
N VAL A 20 4.59 -3.19 9.27
CA VAL A 20 3.93 -2.67 10.48
C VAL A 20 2.88 -1.60 10.11
N ILE A 21 3.21 -0.70 9.19
CA ILE A 21 2.28 0.33 8.73
C ILE A 21 1.09 -0.30 8.00
N THR A 22 1.33 -1.27 7.13
CA THR A 22 0.25 -1.98 6.42
C THR A 22 -0.68 -2.67 7.41
N ARG A 23 -0.12 -3.32 8.43
CA ARG A 23 -0.93 -3.95 9.49
C ARG A 23 -1.77 -2.92 10.22
N GLY A 24 -1.20 -1.76 10.55
CA GLY A 24 -1.93 -0.68 11.21
C GLY A 24 -3.09 -0.16 10.37
N ILE A 25 -2.90 0.01 9.07
CA ILE A 25 -3.96 0.42 8.15
C ILE A 25 -5.06 -0.65 8.12
N THR A 26 -4.68 -1.91 8.00
CA THR A 26 -5.62 -3.04 7.94
C THR A 26 -6.46 -3.12 9.21
N GLU A 27 -5.82 -3.01 10.37
CA GLU A 27 -6.51 -2.99 11.67
C GLU A 27 -7.43 -1.78 11.80
N GLY A 28 -6.98 -0.62 11.37
CA GLY A 28 -7.76 0.62 11.43
C GLY A 28 -9.03 0.57 10.58
N LEU A 29 -9.04 -0.25 9.54
CA LEU A 29 -10.22 -0.48 8.70
C LEU A 29 -11.11 -1.62 9.23
N GLY A 30 -10.74 -2.24 10.33
CA GLY A 30 -11.53 -3.30 10.95
C GLY A 30 -11.32 -4.69 10.36
N LEU A 31 -10.28 -4.87 9.55
CA LEU A 31 -9.97 -6.17 8.94
C LEU A 31 -9.11 -7.03 9.85
N ILE A 32 -9.11 -8.33 9.59
CA ILE A 32 -8.21 -9.26 10.25
C ILE A 32 -6.80 -9.00 9.73
N SER A 33 -5.87 -8.72 10.64
CA SER A 33 -4.51 -8.29 10.30
C SER A 33 -3.43 -9.33 10.61
N GLU A 34 -3.80 -10.49 11.13
CA GLU A 34 -2.85 -11.51 11.56
C GLU A 34 -1.94 -12.01 10.44
N ASP A 35 -2.46 -12.07 9.23
CA ASP A 35 -1.74 -12.57 8.06
C ASP A 35 -1.01 -11.48 7.28
N VAL A 36 -0.98 -10.25 7.77
CA VAL A 36 -0.32 -9.16 7.05
C VAL A 36 1.19 -9.40 7.00
N CYS A 37 1.70 -9.53 5.79
CA CYS A 37 3.12 -9.69 5.50
C CYS A 37 3.42 -9.10 4.12
N SER A 38 4.70 -8.83 3.85
CA SER A 38 5.08 -8.38 2.51
C SER A 38 4.82 -9.47 1.48
N PRO A 39 4.22 -9.13 0.32
CA PRO A 39 4.08 -10.09 -0.77
C PRO A 39 5.48 -10.50 -1.28
N THR A 40 5.79 -11.80 -1.25
CA THR A 40 7.11 -12.29 -1.68
C THR A 40 7.07 -13.02 -3.01
N PHE A 41 6.13 -13.92 -3.18
CA PHE A 41 5.97 -14.70 -4.41
C PHE A 41 4.78 -14.24 -5.23
N THR A 42 3.83 -13.59 -4.60
CA THR A 42 2.70 -12.94 -5.25
C THR A 42 2.97 -11.45 -5.28
N ILE A 43 2.48 -10.76 -6.29
CA ILE A 43 2.64 -9.30 -6.41
C ILE A 43 1.66 -8.58 -5.51
N VAL A 44 0.51 -9.18 -5.23
CA VAL A 44 -0.55 -8.57 -4.43
C VAL A 44 -1.08 -9.56 -3.40
N ASN A 45 -1.27 -9.08 -2.17
CA ASN A 45 -2.02 -9.77 -1.12
C ASN A 45 -3.33 -9.03 -0.89
N GLU A 46 -4.41 -9.78 -0.75
CA GLU A 46 -5.74 -9.21 -0.52
C GLU A 46 -6.20 -9.54 0.91
N TYR A 47 -6.57 -8.51 1.67
CA TYR A 47 -7.11 -8.66 3.02
C TYR A 47 -8.57 -8.25 2.96
N THR A 48 -9.48 -9.22 3.01
CA THR A 48 -10.91 -9.02 2.71
C THR A 48 -11.85 -9.45 3.85
N GLU A 49 -11.32 -9.92 4.95
CA GLU A 49 -12.11 -10.40 6.08
C GLU A 49 -12.12 -9.39 7.24
N PRO A 50 -13.28 -9.06 7.83
CA PRO A 50 -14.64 -9.48 7.46
C PRO A 50 -15.13 -8.83 6.16
N ALA A 51 -16.05 -9.49 5.47
CA ALA A 51 -16.52 -9.07 4.15
C ALA A 51 -17.29 -7.75 4.12
N ASP A 52 -17.79 -7.29 5.27
CA ASP A 52 -18.53 -6.02 5.39
C ASP A 52 -17.61 -4.81 5.58
N LYS A 53 -16.29 -5.01 5.60
CA LYS A 53 -15.31 -3.94 5.75
C LYS A 53 -14.65 -3.60 4.41
N VAL A 54 -14.05 -2.42 4.34
CA VAL A 54 -13.30 -2.00 3.16
C VAL A 54 -12.04 -2.86 3.03
N PRO A 55 -11.87 -3.59 1.92
CA PRO A 55 -10.70 -4.45 1.78
C PRO A 55 -9.41 -3.65 1.56
N VAL A 56 -8.28 -4.28 1.87
CA VAL A 56 -6.94 -3.74 1.61
C VAL A 56 -6.26 -4.64 0.58
N PHE A 57 -5.72 -4.02 -0.45
CA PHE A 57 -4.92 -4.69 -1.48
C PHE A 57 -3.47 -4.22 -1.33
N HIS A 58 -2.59 -5.11 -0.90
CA HIS A 58 -1.20 -4.81 -0.58
C HIS A 58 -0.30 -5.32 -1.70
N PHE A 59 0.39 -4.39 -2.37
CA PHE A 59 1.22 -4.68 -3.55
C PHE A 59 2.69 -4.52 -3.21
N ASP A 60 3.52 -5.38 -3.83
CA ASP A 60 4.95 -5.17 -3.93
C ASP A 60 5.31 -5.19 -5.40
N THR A 61 5.69 -4.05 -5.94
CA THR A 61 5.99 -3.88 -7.36
C THR A 61 7.48 -4.02 -7.69
N TYR A 62 8.30 -4.40 -6.73
CA TYR A 62 9.75 -4.50 -6.90
C TYR A 62 10.17 -5.34 -8.11
N ARG A 63 9.46 -6.42 -8.39
CA ARG A 63 9.79 -7.35 -9.48
C ARG A 63 9.26 -6.93 -10.85
N LEU A 64 8.44 -5.89 -10.90
CA LEU A 64 7.93 -5.37 -12.16
C LEU A 64 8.97 -4.47 -12.81
N SER A 65 9.05 -4.50 -14.14
CA SER A 65 10.00 -3.67 -14.87
C SER A 65 9.48 -2.26 -15.15
N GLY A 66 8.20 -1.99 -14.91
CA GLY A 66 7.62 -0.66 -15.10
C GLY A 66 6.11 -0.68 -15.12
N GLU A 67 5.54 0.46 -15.52
CA GLU A 67 4.08 0.64 -15.56
C GLU A 67 3.39 -0.31 -16.53
N ASP A 68 4.04 -0.61 -17.66
CA ASP A 68 3.46 -1.52 -18.66
C ASP A 68 3.24 -2.92 -18.09
N ASP A 69 4.17 -3.42 -17.29
CA ASP A 69 4.04 -4.73 -16.66
C ASP A 69 2.88 -4.75 -15.68
N PHE A 70 2.69 -3.67 -14.93
CA PHE A 70 1.61 -3.53 -13.98
C PHE A 70 0.25 -3.61 -14.69
N ILE A 71 0.12 -2.87 -15.79
CA ILE A 71 -1.12 -2.85 -16.59
C ILE A 71 -1.34 -4.21 -17.27
N ALA A 72 -0.28 -4.80 -17.84
CA ALA A 72 -0.39 -6.08 -18.53
C ALA A 72 -0.85 -7.21 -17.61
N ALA A 73 -0.49 -7.13 -16.32
CA ALA A 73 -0.94 -8.10 -15.32
C ALA A 73 -2.36 -7.82 -14.79
N GLY A 74 -3.01 -6.73 -15.24
CA GLY A 74 -4.36 -6.37 -14.81
C GLY A 74 -4.41 -5.76 -13.42
N LEU A 75 -3.26 -5.32 -12.87
CA LEU A 75 -3.19 -4.85 -11.49
C LEU A 75 -3.79 -3.45 -11.30
N ASP A 76 -3.89 -2.66 -12.35
CA ASP A 76 -4.52 -1.34 -12.32
C ASP A 76 -6.03 -1.44 -12.02
N GLU A 77 -6.64 -2.57 -12.28
CA GLU A 77 -8.05 -2.81 -11.96
C GLU A 77 -8.33 -2.72 -10.46
N TYR A 78 -7.34 -3.05 -9.62
CA TYR A 78 -7.50 -2.97 -8.17
C TYR A 78 -7.82 -1.55 -7.67
N PHE A 79 -7.39 -0.52 -8.40
CA PHE A 79 -7.70 0.87 -8.03
C PHE A 79 -9.20 1.17 -8.06
N TYR A 80 -9.98 0.36 -8.76
CA TYR A 80 -11.41 0.54 -8.96
C TYR A 80 -12.27 -0.53 -8.30
N ARG A 81 -11.67 -1.38 -7.45
CA ARG A 81 -12.38 -2.51 -6.84
C ARG A 81 -13.01 -2.19 -5.47
N GLY A 82 -13.02 -0.92 -5.08
CA GLY A 82 -13.67 -0.51 -3.84
C GLY A 82 -12.89 -0.78 -2.57
N GLY A 83 -11.57 -0.88 -2.67
CA GLY A 83 -10.69 -1.09 -1.54
C GLY A 83 -9.63 -0.01 -1.41
N VAL A 84 -8.79 -0.15 -0.40
CA VAL A 84 -7.60 0.68 -0.19
C VAL A 84 -6.39 -0.07 -0.73
N CYS A 85 -5.64 0.55 -1.64
CA CYS A 85 -4.43 -0.04 -2.20
C CYS A 85 -3.21 0.50 -1.45
N VAL A 86 -2.38 -0.40 -0.93
CA VAL A 86 -1.10 -0.08 -0.29
C VAL A 86 0.00 -0.62 -1.20
N ILE A 87 0.86 0.25 -1.70
CA ILE A 87 1.82 -0.10 -2.74
C ILE A 87 3.24 0.15 -2.26
N GLU A 88 4.02 -0.92 -2.11
CA GLU A 88 5.46 -0.84 -1.85
C GLU A 88 6.20 -0.72 -3.18
N TRP A 89 7.35 -0.03 -3.17
CA TRP A 89 8.13 0.27 -4.37
C TRP A 89 7.32 1.05 -5.41
N SER A 90 6.56 2.03 -4.94
CA SER A 90 5.60 2.76 -5.77
C SER A 90 6.25 3.53 -6.93
N SER A 91 7.56 3.82 -6.85
CA SER A 91 8.29 4.49 -7.92
C SER A 91 8.23 3.74 -9.25
N VAL A 92 8.10 2.41 -9.20
CA VAL A 92 7.99 1.57 -10.41
C VAL A 92 6.74 1.95 -11.23
N ILE A 93 5.67 2.37 -10.55
CA ILE A 93 4.40 2.74 -11.18
C ILE A 93 3.99 4.17 -10.87
N ALA A 94 4.95 5.06 -10.65
CA ALA A 94 4.69 6.43 -10.19
C ALA A 94 3.69 7.19 -11.07
N GLY A 95 3.77 7.01 -12.39
CA GLY A 95 2.88 7.69 -13.33
C GLY A 95 1.44 7.19 -13.30
N LEU A 96 1.17 6.04 -12.68
CA LEU A 96 -0.17 5.47 -12.57
C LEU A 96 -0.87 5.87 -11.28
N LEU A 97 -0.15 6.45 -10.32
CA LEU A 97 -0.72 6.79 -9.02
C LEU A 97 -1.65 8.01 -9.13
N PRO A 98 -2.83 7.96 -8.47
CA PRO A 98 -3.70 9.13 -8.40
C PRO A 98 -3.01 10.34 -7.75
N LYS A 99 -3.42 11.55 -8.13
CA LYS A 99 -2.85 12.78 -7.56
C LYS A 99 -3.02 12.89 -6.05
N LYS A 100 -4.09 12.31 -5.51
CA LYS A 100 -4.42 12.36 -4.09
C LYS A 100 -3.81 11.20 -3.29
N THR A 101 -2.89 10.44 -3.88
CA THR A 101 -2.21 9.33 -3.22
C THR A 101 -1.51 9.81 -1.95
N VAL A 102 -1.73 9.10 -0.85
CA VAL A 102 -0.99 9.32 0.39
C VAL A 102 0.38 8.66 0.25
N LYS A 103 1.44 9.43 0.39
CA LYS A 103 2.81 8.93 0.27
C LYS A 103 3.46 8.82 1.63
N ILE A 104 3.90 7.64 2.01
CA ILE A 104 4.59 7.39 3.28
C ILE A 104 5.97 6.87 2.93
N THR A 105 7.00 7.57 3.40
CA THR A 105 8.39 7.18 3.18
C THR A 105 9.04 6.88 4.52
N ILE A 106 9.68 5.72 4.65
CA ILE A 106 10.35 5.28 5.86
C ILE A 106 11.82 5.18 5.57
N LEU A 107 12.62 6.01 6.24
CA LEU A 107 14.07 5.97 6.15
C LEU A 107 14.62 5.62 7.54
N GLY A 108 15.69 4.85 7.56
CA GLY A 108 16.28 4.47 8.84
C GLY A 108 17.77 4.23 8.77
N THR A 109 18.47 4.65 9.82
CA THR A 109 19.87 4.35 10.04
C THR A 109 20.04 3.85 11.47
N GLY A 110 20.57 2.63 11.62
CA GLY A 110 20.71 2.03 12.94
C GLY A 110 19.36 1.82 13.63
N SER A 111 19.21 2.39 14.83
CA SER A 111 17.98 2.26 15.62
C SER A 111 16.96 3.36 15.36
N GLU A 112 17.30 4.36 14.56
CA GLU A 112 16.40 5.48 14.29
C GLU A 112 15.60 5.26 13.01
N ARG A 113 14.39 5.82 12.99
CA ARG A 113 13.49 5.79 11.84
C ARG A 113 12.96 7.18 11.58
N LYS A 114 13.00 7.61 10.33
CA LYS A 114 12.38 8.85 9.90
C LYS A 114 11.21 8.49 9.00
N ILE A 115 10.01 8.90 9.40
CA ILE A 115 8.80 8.65 8.62
C ILE A 115 8.31 9.99 8.09
N THR A 116 8.18 10.09 6.77
CA THR A 116 7.65 11.26 6.10
C THR A 116 6.30 10.91 5.47
N ILE A 117 5.29 11.70 5.76
CA ILE A 117 3.93 11.47 5.26
C ILE A 117 3.50 12.68 4.44
N ASP A 118 3.15 12.44 3.18
CA ASP A 118 2.51 13.42 2.31
C ASP A 118 1.06 12.98 2.11
N ASP A 119 0.14 13.66 2.78
CA ASP A 119 -1.28 13.35 2.80
C ASP A 119 -2.07 14.57 2.27
N PRO A 120 -2.19 14.70 0.93
CA PRO A 120 -2.73 15.90 0.29
C PRO A 120 -4.14 16.27 0.72
N GLU A 121 -4.96 15.30 1.13
CA GLU A 121 -6.35 15.53 1.52
C GLU A 121 -6.64 15.27 2.99
N GLY A 122 -5.62 15.10 3.82
CA GLY A 122 -5.76 14.94 5.27
C GLY A 122 -6.50 13.67 5.71
N ARG A 123 -6.37 12.59 4.97
CA ARG A 123 -7.14 11.36 5.23
C ARG A 123 -6.68 10.55 6.43
N LEU A 124 -5.43 10.75 6.84
CA LEU A 124 -4.86 10.04 7.98
C LEU A 124 -5.12 10.75 9.31
N CYS A 125 -5.69 11.91 9.27
CA CYS A 125 -6.01 12.70 10.47
C CYS A 125 -7.39 12.38 11.02
#